data_40cf601fb29026d971072723f3497b90
#
_entry.id   40cf601fb29026d971072723f3497b90
#
_cell.length_a   1.000
_cell.length_b   1.000
_cell.length_c   1.000
_cell.angle_alpha   90.00
_cell.angle_beta   90.00
_cell.angle_gamma   90.00
#
_symmetry.space_group_name_H-M   'P 1'
#
loop_
_entity.id
_entity.type
_entity.pdbx_description
1 polymer ?
#
loop_
_entity_poly.entity_id
_entity_poly.type
_entity_poly.pdbx_seq_one_letter_code
_entity_poly.pdbx_strand_id
1 'polypeptide(L)'
;DFAAQIAEKQSAKEAAAAEIASITANIDALKADLKAKKSELKSIDKEIARIEAKKIKAETKAAESAKKAEAEDVLKKLLASGVSADDILAKLK
;
A
#
# COMPACT_ATOMS: atom_id res chain seq x y z
N ASP A 1 -45.91 -40.65 26.26
CA ASP A 1 -45.66 -41.64 25.20
C ASP A 1 -44.22 -41.53 24.71
N PHE A 2 -43.49 -42.65 24.81
CA PHE A 2 -42.08 -42.68 24.39
C PHE A 2 -41.89 -42.46 22.86
N ALA A 3 -42.80 -42.97 22.05
CA ALA A 3 -42.74 -42.80 20.61
C ALA A 3 -42.87 -41.33 20.24
N ALA A 4 -43.77 -40.58 20.90
CA ALA A 4 -43.92 -39.14 20.68
C ALA A 4 -42.68 -38.36 21.14
N GLN A 5 -42.08 -38.72 22.26
CA GLN A 5 -40.86 -38.12 22.77
C GLN A 5 -39.69 -38.35 21.84
N ILE A 6 -39.57 -39.55 21.29
CA ILE A 6 -38.52 -39.89 20.30
C ILE A 6 -38.73 -39.08 19.03
N ALA A 7 -39.94 -38.99 18.51
CA ALA A 7 -40.26 -38.21 17.32
C ALA A 7 -39.91 -36.73 17.50
N GLU A 8 -40.20 -36.14 18.65
CA GLU A 8 -39.85 -34.77 18.98
C GLU A 8 -38.33 -34.57 19.02
N LYS A 9 -37.62 -35.48 19.65
CA LYS A 9 -36.13 -35.42 19.67
C LYS A 9 -35.52 -35.64 18.31
N GLN A 10 -36.08 -36.51 17.50
CA GLN A 10 -35.63 -36.75 16.14
C GLN A 10 -35.80 -35.48 15.27
N SER A 11 -36.92 -34.80 15.42
CA SER A 11 -37.19 -33.52 14.77
C SER A 11 -36.17 -32.43 15.20
N ALA A 12 -35.92 -32.34 16.50
CA ALA A 12 -34.91 -31.42 17.02
C ALA A 12 -33.53 -31.73 16.55
N LYS A 13 -33.18 -33.01 16.43
CA LYS A 13 -31.88 -33.45 15.85
C LYS A 13 -31.75 -33.03 14.41
N GLU A 14 -32.75 -33.21 13.59
CA GLU A 14 -32.77 -32.83 12.20
C GLU A 14 -32.62 -31.31 12.03
N ALA A 15 -33.30 -30.53 12.85
CA ALA A 15 -33.18 -29.08 12.87
C ALA A 15 -31.76 -28.63 13.25
N ALA A 16 -31.19 -29.25 14.28
CA ALA A 16 -29.82 -28.97 14.71
C ALA A 16 -28.80 -29.33 13.62
N ALA A 17 -28.99 -30.47 12.96
CA ALA A 17 -28.13 -30.88 11.84
C ALA A 17 -28.20 -29.92 10.68
N ALA A 18 -29.37 -29.40 10.35
CA ALA A 18 -29.54 -28.38 9.31
C ALA A 18 -28.86 -27.06 9.68
N GLU A 19 -28.93 -26.64 10.92
CA GLU A 19 -28.24 -25.45 11.42
C GLU A 19 -26.72 -25.62 11.35
N ILE A 20 -26.22 -26.79 11.72
CA ILE A 20 -24.77 -27.12 11.61
C ILE A 20 -24.33 -27.02 10.17
N ALA A 21 -25.09 -27.57 9.22
CA ALA A 21 -24.76 -27.50 7.79
C ALA A 21 -24.69 -26.04 7.29
N SER A 22 -25.66 -25.23 7.71
CA SER A 22 -25.70 -23.81 7.37
C SER A 22 -24.49 -23.03 7.93
N ILE A 23 -24.18 -23.26 9.19
CA ILE A 23 -23.02 -22.64 9.85
C ILE A 23 -21.72 -23.06 9.18
N THR A 24 -21.58 -24.34 8.85
CA THR A 24 -20.39 -24.85 8.14
C THR A 24 -20.22 -24.16 6.79
N ALA A 25 -21.30 -24.00 6.03
CA ALA A 25 -21.27 -23.29 4.76
C ALA A 25 -20.84 -21.81 4.94
N ASN A 26 -21.34 -21.16 5.97
CA ASN A 26 -20.95 -19.78 6.31
C ASN A 26 -19.47 -19.68 6.67
N ILE A 27 -18.96 -20.63 7.45
CA ILE A 27 -17.54 -20.70 7.82
C ILE A 27 -16.68 -20.85 6.56
N ASP A 28 -17.05 -21.72 5.65
CA ASP A 28 -16.31 -21.93 4.41
C ASP A 28 -16.31 -20.67 3.53
N ALA A 29 -17.45 -19.99 3.45
CA ALA A 29 -17.55 -18.72 2.74
C ALA A 29 -16.64 -17.63 3.36
N LEU A 30 -16.64 -17.53 4.69
CA LEU A 30 -15.79 -16.58 5.43
C LEU A 30 -14.30 -16.91 5.27
N LYS A 31 -13.93 -18.18 5.23
CA LYS A 31 -12.53 -18.59 4.95
C LYS A 31 -12.10 -18.15 3.56
N ALA A 32 -12.97 -18.30 2.56
CA ALA A 32 -12.70 -17.84 1.20
C ALA A 32 -12.55 -16.31 1.14
N ASP A 33 -13.43 -15.58 1.81
CA ASP A 33 -13.38 -14.14 1.91
C ASP A 33 -12.10 -13.67 2.58
N LEU A 34 -11.69 -14.32 3.66
CA LEU A 34 -10.46 -14.00 4.36
C LEU A 34 -9.24 -14.19 3.45
N LYS A 35 -9.19 -15.27 2.70
CA LYS A 35 -8.12 -15.53 1.75
C LYS A 35 -8.05 -14.44 0.69
N ALA A 36 -9.19 -14.03 0.14
CA ALA A 36 -9.29 -12.98 -0.85
C ALA A 36 -8.82 -11.63 -0.29
N LYS A 37 -9.23 -11.29 0.93
CA LYS A 37 -8.81 -10.05 1.61
C LYS A 37 -7.32 -10.01 1.93
N LYS A 38 -6.73 -11.13 2.33
CA LYS A 38 -5.28 -11.22 2.55
C LYS A 38 -4.50 -10.99 1.25
N SER A 39 -5.00 -11.52 0.14
CA SER A 39 -4.41 -11.30 -1.19
C SER A 39 -4.52 -9.84 -1.61
N GLU A 40 -5.68 -9.23 -1.38
CA GLU A 40 -5.91 -7.81 -1.64
C GLU A 40 -4.98 -6.92 -0.82
N LEU A 41 -4.79 -7.23 0.45
CA LEU A 41 -3.87 -6.51 1.34
C LEU A 41 -2.44 -6.54 0.79
N LYS A 42 -1.96 -7.69 0.34
CA LYS A 42 -0.64 -7.83 -0.31
C LYS A 42 -0.51 -6.96 -1.55
N SER A 43 -1.55 -6.90 -2.38
CA SER A 43 -1.56 -6.07 -3.58
C SER A 43 -1.49 -4.59 -3.23
N ILE A 44 -2.24 -4.17 -2.22
CA ILE A 44 -2.24 -2.79 -1.73
C ILE A 44 -0.87 -2.41 -1.19
N ASP A 45 -0.22 -3.28 -0.41
CA ASP A 45 1.12 -3.04 0.11
C ASP A 45 2.14 -2.84 -1.02
N LYS A 46 2.04 -3.63 -2.08
CA LYS A 46 2.89 -3.47 -3.27
C LYS A 46 2.63 -2.14 -3.98
N GLU A 47 1.37 -1.73 -4.10
CA GLU A 47 1.00 -0.45 -4.69
C GLU A 47 1.53 0.72 -3.88
N ILE A 48 1.43 0.65 -2.56
CA ILE A 48 1.99 1.65 -1.64
C ILE A 48 3.49 1.77 -1.84
N ALA A 49 4.21 0.64 -1.88
CA ALA A 49 5.65 0.63 -2.09
C ALA A 49 6.05 1.27 -3.42
N ARG A 50 5.29 1.02 -4.49
CA ARG A 50 5.53 1.64 -5.80
C ARG A 50 5.31 3.16 -5.77
N ILE A 51 4.25 3.59 -5.11
CA ILE A 51 3.92 5.02 -4.97
C ILE A 51 4.98 5.73 -4.14
N GLU A 52 5.41 5.14 -3.03
CA GLU A 52 6.48 5.67 -2.19
C GLU A 52 7.80 5.79 -2.96
N ALA A 53 8.14 4.80 -3.77
CA ALA A 53 9.33 4.84 -4.62
C ALA A 53 9.25 5.98 -5.65
N LYS A 54 8.08 6.17 -6.27
CA LYS A 54 7.84 7.28 -7.20
C LYS A 54 7.94 8.64 -6.51
N LYS A 55 7.40 8.74 -5.30
CA LYS A 55 7.47 9.95 -4.48
C LYS A 55 8.91 10.34 -4.20
N ILE A 56 9.71 9.40 -3.72
CA ILE A 56 11.13 9.61 -3.41
C ILE A 56 11.88 10.06 -4.66
N LYS A 57 11.65 9.39 -5.78
CA LYS A 57 12.29 9.74 -7.06
C LYS A 57 11.93 11.16 -7.52
N ALA A 58 10.66 11.53 -7.39
CA ALA A 58 10.20 12.88 -7.73
C ALA A 58 10.80 13.95 -6.82
N GLU A 59 10.85 13.69 -5.51
CA GLU A 59 11.46 14.59 -4.52
C GLU A 59 12.95 14.77 -4.76
N THR A 60 13.68 13.70 -5.07
CA THR A 60 15.10 13.74 -5.41
C THR A 60 15.35 14.57 -6.65
N LYS A 61 14.54 14.36 -7.69
CA LYS A 61 14.64 15.11 -8.94
C LYS A 61 14.35 16.60 -8.74
N ALA A 62 13.36 16.93 -7.94
CA ALA A 62 13.01 18.31 -7.60
C ALA A 62 14.15 18.99 -6.81
N ALA A 63 14.75 18.29 -5.85
CA ALA A 63 15.88 18.79 -5.08
C ALA A 63 17.11 19.04 -5.95
N GLU A 64 17.42 18.13 -6.88
CA GLU A 64 18.52 18.30 -7.85
C GLU A 64 18.28 19.50 -8.76
N SER A 65 17.06 19.66 -9.26
CA SER A 65 16.65 20.79 -10.10
C SER A 65 16.79 22.11 -9.37
N ALA A 66 16.39 22.16 -8.10
CA ALA A 66 16.50 23.35 -7.26
C ALA A 66 17.96 23.74 -7.03
N LYS A 67 18.82 22.76 -6.73
CA LYS A 67 20.27 22.99 -6.56
C LYS A 67 20.93 23.52 -7.84
N LYS A 68 20.55 22.97 -8.98
CA LYS A 68 21.06 23.41 -10.28
C LYS A 68 20.66 24.86 -10.56
N ALA A 69 19.40 25.21 -10.32
CA ALA A 69 18.89 26.57 -10.51
C ALA A 69 19.61 27.56 -9.60
N GLU A 70 19.84 27.20 -8.34
CA GLU A 70 20.59 28.01 -7.38
C GLU A 70 22.03 28.24 -7.82
N ALA A 71 22.72 27.20 -8.28
CA ALA A 71 24.08 27.28 -8.79
C ALA A 71 24.17 28.19 -10.02
N GLU A 72 23.20 28.08 -10.95
CA GLU A 72 23.13 28.94 -12.13
C GLU A 72 22.90 30.40 -11.75
N ASP A 73 22.06 30.68 -10.76
CA ASP A 73 21.80 32.03 -10.26
C ASP A 73 23.03 32.65 -9.61
N VAL A 74 23.76 31.91 -8.80
CA VAL A 74 25.02 32.33 -8.18
C VAL A 74 26.04 32.65 -9.25
N LEU A 75 26.18 31.82 -10.28
CA LEU A 75 27.07 32.03 -11.39
C LEU A 75 26.76 33.32 -12.15
N LYS A 76 25.47 33.56 -12.44
CA LYS A 76 25.02 34.78 -13.09
C LYS A 76 25.37 36.03 -12.27
N LYS A 77 25.16 35.99 -10.96
CA LYS A 77 25.49 37.10 -10.06
C LYS A 77 26.98 37.38 -10.01
N LEU A 78 27.83 36.35 -9.99
CA LEU A 78 29.28 36.50 -10.02
C LEU A 78 29.75 37.13 -11.32
N LEU A 79 29.25 36.67 -12.45
CA LEU A 79 29.58 37.26 -13.77
C LEU A 79 29.12 38.70 -13.87
N ALA A 80 27.95 39.04 -13.38
CA ALA A 80 27.41 40.40 -13.35
C ALA A 80 28.26 41.34 -12.47
N SER A 81 28.89 40.81 -11.41
CA SER A 81 29.76 41.59 -10.51
C SER A 81 31.16 41.87 -11.10
N GLY A 82 31.44 41.38 -12.30
CA GLY A 82 32.73 41.61 -13.00
C GLY A 82 33.79 40.52 -12.76
N VAL A 83 33.42 39.44 -12.08
CA VAL A 83 34.32 38.28 -11.92
C VAL A 83 34.37 37.48 -13.23
N SER A 84 35.57 37.20 -13.75
CA SER A 84 35.73 36.47 -14.99
C SER A 84 35.42 34.98 -14.82
N ALA A 85 35.05 34.29 -15.92
CA ALA A 85 34.81 32.85 -15.91
C ALA A 85 36.04 32.06 -15.47
N ASP A 86 37.24 32.52 -15.87
CA ASP A 86 38.51 31.89 -15.49
C ASP A 86 38.79 31.99 -14.00
N ASP A 87 38.46 33.12 -13.36
CA ASP A 87 38.61 33.31 -11.92
C ASP A 87 37.65 32.40 -11.14
N ILE A 88 36.42 32.23 -11.63
CA ILE A 88 35.43 31.32 -11.03
C ILE A 88 35.93 29.88 -11.10
N LEU A 89 36.44 29.45 -12.26
CA LEU A 89 36.97 28.10 -12.44
C LEU A 89 38.19 27.84 -11.57
N ALA A 90 39.07 28.83 -11.40
CA ALA A 90 40.23 28.72 -10.53
C ALA A 90 39.84 28.50 -9.05
N LYS A 91 38.76 29.11 -8.58
CA LYS A 91 38.29 28.97 -7.21
C LYS A 91 37.56 27.62 -6.96
N LEU A 92 37.03 26.99 -8.00
CA LEU A 92 36.35 25.73 -7.91
C LEU A 92 37.27 24.49 -7.91
N LYS A 93 38.55 24.67 -8.19
CA LYS A 93 39.54 23.58 -8.19
C LYS A 93 40.06 23.25 -6.80
#